data_a85178b2ea0b015182a6bad44808119d
#
_entry.id   a85178b2ea0b015182a6bad44808119d
#
_cell.length_a   1.000
_cell.length_b   1.000
_cell.length_c   1.000
_cell.angle_alpha   90.00
_cell.angle_beta   90.00
_cell.angle_gamma   90.00
#
_symmetry.space_group_name_H-M   'P 1'
#
loop_
_entity.id
_entity.type
_entity.pdbx_description
1 polymer ?
#
loop_
_entity_poly.entity_id
_entity_poly.type
_entity_poly.pdbx_seq_one_letter_code
_entity_poly.pdbx_strand_id
1 'polypeptide(L)'
;MLFGPIIGRIVQKFGERNALIFEYFGLIIIFAAYGGVYVFGWSVALAATLYVLDHLFFGLSIAQKTYFQKIADPADIASTAAVAFTINHIGAVVLPALLGYIWLYSPAFVFIVASGIAAISLALSFCIPKKPSATNETIFSKQRVKL
;
A
#
# COMPACT_ATOMS: atom_id res chain seq x y z
N MET A 1 9.59 -15.73 -5.41
CA MET A 1 8.30 -15.39 -4.74
C MET A 1 7.78 -16.57 -3.89
N LEU A 2 8.56 -16.99 -2.91
CA LEU A 2 8.18 -18.13 -2.03
C LEU A 2 7.05 -17.79 -1.04
N PHE A 3 6.89 -16.52 -0.68
CA PHE A 3 5.91 -16.07 0.31
C PHE A 3 4.52 -15.72 -0.25
N GLY A 4 4.36 -15.61 -1.57
CA GLY A 4 3.10 -15.22 -2.20
C GLY A 4 1.88 -16.07 -1.78
N PRO A 5 1.96 -17.41 -1.79
CA PRO A 5 0.84 -18.26 -1.36
C PRO A 5 0.50 -18.13 0.13
N ILE A 6 1.50 -17.86 0.96
CA ILE A 6 1.32 -17.68 2.42
C ILE A 6 0.59 -16.36 2.66
N ILE A 7 1.08 -15.29 2.04
CA ILE A 7 0.48 -13.94 2.13
C ILE A 7 -0.95 -13.96 1.59
N GLY A 8 -1.19 -14.64 0.45
CA GLY A 8 -2.54 -14.80 -0.09
C GLY A 8 -3.51 -15.47 0.88
N ARG A 9 -3.08 -16.52 1.61
CA ARG A 9 -3.88 -17.16 2.66
C ARG A 9 -4.16 -16.23 3.84
N ILE A 10 -3.16 -15.42 4.23
CA ILE A 10 -3.32 -14.41 5.29
C ILE A 10 -4.38 -13.41 4.89
N VAL A 11 -4.30 -12.85 3.69
CA VAL A 11 -5.27 -11.88 3.17
C VAL A 11 -6.67 -12.50 3.09
N GLN A 12 -6.80 -13.75 2.63
CA GLN A 12 -8.09 -14.45 2.59
C GLN A 12 -8.68 -14.66 3.99
N LYS A 13 -7.86 -14.93 4.99
CA LYS A 13 -8.31 -15.20 6.37
C LYS A 13 -8.70 -13.92 7.11
N PHE A 14 -7.91 -12.86 6.96
CA PHE A 14 -8.09 -11.60 7.70
C PHE A 14 -8.94 -10.57 6.95
N GLY A 15 -9.15 -10.77 5.65
CA GLY A 15 -9.85 -9.84 4.77
C GLY A 15 -8.95 -8.71 4.24
N GLU A 16 -9.27 -8.20 3.06
CA GLU A 16 -8.47 -7.20 2.35
C GLU A 16 -8.31 -5.90 3.15
N ARG A 17 -9.39 -5.43 3.77
CA ARG A 17 -9.37 -4.22 4.61
C ARG A 17 -8.34 -4.30 5.73
N ASN A 18 -8.37 -5.38 6.51
CA ASN A 18 -7.49 -5.52 7.66
C ASN A 18 -6.04 -5.71 7.23
N ALA A 19 -5.81 -6.43 6.12
CA ALA A 19 -4.48 -6.60 5.55
C ALA A 19 -3.88 -5.27 5.11
N LEU A 20 -4.65 -4.41 4.43
CA LEU A 20 -4.20 -3.08 3.99
C LEU A 20 -3.99 -2.12 5.17
N ILE A 21 -4.87 -2.14 6.18
CA ILE A 21 -4.68 -1.34 7.40
C ILE A 21 -3.37 -1.73 8.08
N PHE A 22 -3.10 -3.04 8.22
CA PHE A 22 -1.88 -3.53 8.84
C PHE A 22 -0.63 -3.17 8.03
N GLU A 23 -0.69 -3.30 6.70
CA GLU A 23 0.38 -2.90 5.77
C GLU A 23 0.73 -1.43 5.94
N TYR A 24 -0.22 -0.53 5.74
CA TYR A 24 0.06 0.91 5.77
C TYR A 24 0.44 1.42 7.15
N PHE A 25 -0.14 0.86 8.20
CA PHE A 25 0.29 1.16 9.56
C PHE A 25 1.75 0.76 9.81
N GLY A 26 2.14 -0.44 9.36
CA GLY A 26 3.53 -0.89 9.43
C GLY A 26 4.48 -0.02 8.60
N LEU A 27 4.08 0.37 7.38
CA LEU A 27 4.88 1.24 6.51
C LEU A 27 5.09 2.63 7.12
N ILE A 28 4.09 3.20 7.80
CA ILE A 28 4.25 4.48 8.52
C ILE A 28 5.37 4.38 9.56
N ILE A 29 5.36 3.31 10.36
CA ILE A 29 6.38 3.09 11.39
C ILE A 29 7.76 2.87 10.76
N ILE A 30 7.84 2.07 9.71
CA ILE A 30 9.08 1.77 9.01
C ILE A 30 9.69 3.04 8.40
N PHE A 31 8.91 3.85 7.70
CA PHE A 31 9.39 5.08 7.10
C PHE A 31 9.77 6.12 8.16
N ALA A 32 8.99 6.25 9.23
CA ALA A 32 9.36 7.10 10.35
C ALA A 32 10.69 6.66 10.99
N ALA A 33 10.90 5.36 11.16
CA ALA A 33 12.15 4.80 11.68
C ALA A 33 13.33 5.03 10.72
N TYR A 34 13.15 4.95 9.41
CA TYR A 34 14.17 5.33 8.44
C TYR A 34 14.56 6.80 8.55
N GLY A 35 13.58 7.70 8.74
CA GLY A 35 13.85 9.10 9.05
C GLY A 35 14.71 9.25 10.32
N GLY A 36 14.39 8.45 11.35
CA GLY A 36 15.16 8.39 12.59
C GLY A 36 16.60 7.91 12.42
N VAL A 37 16.87 6.99 11.49
CA VAL A 37 18.25 6.56 11.16
C VAL A 37 19.12 7.76 10.77
N TYR A 38 18.59 8.67 9.97
CA TYR A 38 19.30 9.87 9.53
C TYR A 38 19.41 10.93 10.64
N VAL A 39 18.34 11.16 11.39
CA VAL A 39 18.30 12.23 12.40
C VAL A 39 19.09 11.86 13.65
N PHE A 40 19.00 10.60 14.09
CA PHE A 40 19.62 10.14 15.34
C PHE A 40 20.88 9.30 15.13
N GLY A 41 21.29 9.07 13.88
CA GLY A 41 22.49 8.28 13.58
C GLY A 41 22.38 6.81 14.02
N TRP A 42 21.20 6.21 13.91
CA TRP A 42 21.01 4.81 14.27
C TRP A 42 21.83 3.86 13.39
N SER A 43 22.05 2.64 13.85
CA SER A 43 22.96 1.70 13.21
C SER A 43 22.47 1.25 11.81
N VAL A 44 23.45 0.94 10.95
CA VAL A 44 23.18 0.35 9.61
C VAL A 44 22.44 -0.99 9.73
N ALA A 45 22.70 -1.76 10.80
CA ALA A 45 22.01 -3.01 11.06
C ALA A 45 20.48 -2.79 11.25
N LEU A 46 20.08 -1.70 11.91
CA LEU A 46 18.68 -1.32 12.04
C LEU A 46 18.09 -0.97 10.67
N ALA A 47 18.80 -0.18 9.87
CA ALA A 47 18.35 0.15 8.51
C ALA A 47 18.16 -1.10 7.64
N ALA A 48 19.06 -2.07 7.71
CA ALA A 48 18.94 -3.35 7.01
C ALA A 48 17.72 -4.16 7.51
N THR A 49 17.45 -4.15 8.80
CA THR A 49 16.27 -4.80 9.37
C THR A 49 14.98 -4.14 8.88
N LEU A 50 14.93 -2.81 8.88
CA LEU A 50 13.78 -2.06 8.34
C LEU A 50 13.54 -2.37 6.86
N TYR A 51 14.60 -2.54 6.07
CA TYR A 51 14.50 -2.92 4.66
C TYR A 51 13.83 -4.30 4.47
N VAL A 52 14.21 -5.27 5.28
CA VAL A 52 13.56 -6.60 5.25
C VAL A 52 12.10 -6.50 5.65
N LEU A 53 11.79 -5.75 6.70
CA LEU A 53 10.40 -5.53 7.15
C LEU A 53 9.57 -4.83 6.07
N ASP A 54 10.10 -3.78 5.44
CA ASP A 54 9.44 -3.08 4.34
C ASP A 54 9.01 -4.04 3.23
N HIS A 55 9.91 -4.92 2.80
CA HIS A 55 9.64 -5.92 1.77
C HIS A 55 8.60 -6.97 2.20
N LEU A 56 8.57 -7.34 3.48
CA LEU A 56 7.53 -8.23 4.01
C LEU A 56 6.16 -7.55 4.01
N PHE A 57 6.08 -6.29 4.42
CA PHE A 57 4.83 -5.52 4.39
C PHE A 57 4.36 -5.26 2.97
N PHE A 58 5.26 -4.92 2.04
CA PHE A 58 4.94 -4.76 0.63
C PHE A 58 4.29 -6.01 0.01
N GLY A 59 4.59 -7.20 0.54
CA GLY A 59 3.92 -8.43 0.13
C GLY A 59 2.40 -8.40 0.35
N LEU A 60 1.90 -7.65 1.34
CA LEU A 60 0.47 -7.51 1.62
C LEU A 60 -0.27 -6.69 0.56
N SER A 61 0.43 -5.96 -0.33
CA SER A 61 -0.15 -5.22 -1.45
C SER A 61 -1.00 -6.09 -2.39
N ILE A 62 -0.87 -7.42 -2.30
CA ILE A 62 -1.77 -8.37 -2.98
C ILE A 62 -3.23 -8.16 -2.56
N ALA A 63 -3.48 -7.67 -1.33
CA ALA A 63 -4.82 -7.36 -0.85
C ALA A 63 -5.50 -6.25 -1.67
N GLN A 64 -4.73 -5.29 -2.19
CA GLN A 64 -5.24 -4.24 -3.07
C GLN A 64 -5.73 -4.83 -4.40
N LYS A 65 -5.00 -5.78 -4.97
CA LYS A 65 -5.37 -6.47 -6.21
C LYS A 65 -6.61 -7.34 -6.02
N THR A 66 -6.67 -8.09 -4.92
CA THR A 66 -7.84 -8.93 -4.61
C THR A 66 -9.08 -8.11 -4.27
N TYR A 67 -8.93 -6.98 -3.58
CA TYR A 67 -10.01 -6.03 -3.37
C TYR A 67 -10.57 -5.53 -4.70
N PHE A 68 -9.70 -5.04 -5.61
CA PHE A 68 -10.10 -4.57 -6.91
C PHE A 68 -10.86 -5.65 -7.71
N GLN A 69 -10.36 -6.88 -7.75
CA GLN A 69 -11.01 -7.99 -8.44
C GLN A 69 -12.41 -8.34 -7.89
N LYS A 70 -12.67 -8.05 -6.62
CA LYS A 70 -13.98 -8.29 -5.99
C LYS A 70 -15.01 -7.22 -6.30
N ILE A 71 -14.59 -6.00 -6.57
CA ILE A 71 -15.49 -4.86 -6.80
C ILE A 71 -15.69 -4.56 -8.28
N ALA A 72 -14.73 -4.89 -9.15
CA ALA A 72 -14.77 -4.59 -10.58
C ALA A 72 -15.76 -5.50 -11.31
N ASP A 73 -16.42 -4.93 -12.33
CA ASP A 73 -17.15 -5.75 -13.30
C ASP A 73 -16.16 -6.63 -14.07
N PRO A 74 -16.45 -7.93 -14.28
CA PRO A 74 -15.60 -8.82 -15.07
C PRO A 74 -15.24 -8.28 -16.46
N ALA A 75 -16.15 -7.54 -17.11
CA ALA A 75 -15.92 -6.92 -18.41
C ALA A 75 -14.86 -5.80 -18.35
N ASP A 76 -14.72 -5.12 -17.21
CA ASP A 76 -13.84 -3.95 -17.05
C ASP A 76 -12.50 -4.29 -16.41
N ILE A 77 -12.29 -5.51 -15.92
CA ILE A 77 -11.06 -5.90 -15.22
C ILE A 77 -9.83 -5.66 -16.09
N ALA A 78 -9.86 -6.07 -17.36
CA ALA A 78 -8.70 -5.96 -18.24
C ALA A 78 -8.36 -4.49 -18.57
N SER A 79 -9.35 -3.68 -18.91
CA SER A 79 -9.17 -2.27 -19.24
C SER A 79 -8.69 -1.45 -18.05
N THR A 80 -9.29 -1.66 -16.88
CA THR A 80 -8.88 -0.97 -15.64
C THR A 80 -7.50 -1.42 -15.16
N ALA A 81 -7.15 -2.69 -15.32
CA ALA A 81 -5.81 -3.18 -15.02
C ALA A 81 -4.75 -2.53 -15.92
N ALA A 82 -5.04 -2.32 -17.21
CA ALA A 82 -4.16 -1.62 -18.14
C ALA A 82 -3.94 -0.14 -17.73
N VAL A 83 -5.01 0.55 -17.34
CA VAL A 83 -4.93 1.93 -16.84
C VAL A 83 -4.12 1.98 -15.54
N ALA A 84 -4.38 1.09 -14.59
CA ALA A 84 -3.62 1.01 -13.33
C ALA A 84 -2.13 0.72 -13.59
N PHE A 85 -1.82 -0.15 -14.55
CA PHE A 85 -0.44 -0.42 -14.95
C PHE A 85 0.25 0.84 -15.50
N THR A 86 -0.43 1.61 -16.35
CA THR A 86 0.10 2.86 -16.90
C THR A 86 0.36 3.89 -15.80
N ILE A 87 -0.59 4.08 -14.88
CA ILE A 87 -0.46 5.01 -13.74
C ILE A 87 0.72 4.58 -12.86
N ASN A 88 0.85 3.29 -12.55
CA ASN A 88 1.96 2.76 -11.77
C ASN A 88 3.32 2.98 -12.45
N HIS A 89 3.40 2.85 -13.78
CA HIS A 89 4.62 3.11 -14.52
C HIS A 89 5.01 4.59 -14.50
N ILE A 90 4.05 5.49 -14.68
CA ILE A 90 4.28 6.94 -14.55
C ILE A 90 4.78 7.24 -13.13
N GLY A 91 4.12 6.69 -12.11
CA GLY A 91 4.55 6.83 -10.72
C GLY A 91 5.96 6.30 -10.47
N ALA A 92 6.29 5.14 -11.04
CA ALA A 92 7.61 4.51 -10.89
C ALA A 92 8.77 5.32 -11.52
N VAL A 93 8.48 6.20 -12.47
CA VAL A 93 9.47 7.10 -13.08
C VAL A 93 9.49 8.46 -12.35
N VAL A 94 8.32 9.06 -12.15
CA VAL A 94 8.20 10.43 -11.62
C VAL A 94 8.54 10.50 -10.14
N LEU A 95 8.03 9.56 -9.32
CA LEU A 95 8.25 9.60 -7.88
C LEU A 95 9.73 9.46 -7.48
N PRO A 96 10.53 8.52 -8.03
CA PRO A 96 11.94 8.44 -7.72
C PRO A 96 12.72 9.70 -8.12
N ALA A 97 12.36 10.33 -9.24
CA ALA A 97 13.01 11.56 -9.67
C ALA A 97 12.72 12.73 -8.70
N LEU A 98 11.46 12.91 -8.30
CA LEU A 98 11.06 13.91 -7.33
C LEU A 98 11.66 13.65 -5.95
N LEU A 99 11.59 12.43 -5.45
CA LEU A 99 12.16 12.05 -4.17
C LEU A 99 13.68 12.13 -4.17
N GLY A 100 14.33 11.81 -5.30
CA GLY A 100 15.77 11.98 -5.49
C GLY A 100 16.19 13.46 -5.40
N TYR A 101 15.40 14.36 -5.97
CA TYR A 101 15.64 15.81 -5.83
C TYR A 101 15.50 16.26 -4.36
N ILE A 102 14.46 15.81 -3.67
CA ILE A 102 14.26 16.10 -2.24
C ILE A 102 15.41 15.53 -1.39
N TRP A 103 15.90 14.32 -1.76
CA TRP A 103 17.01 13.67 -1.07
C TRP A 103 18.28 14.52 -1.02
N LEU A 104 18.55 15.30 -2.08
CA LEU A 104 19.71 16.21 -2.13
C LEU A 104 19.68 17.28 -1.04
N TYR A 105 18.48 17.66 -0.57
CA TYR A 105 18.31 18.64 0.49
C TYR A 105 18.21 17.99 1.88
N SER A 106 17.45 16.92 1.99
CA SER A 106 17.24 16.22 3.26
C SER A 106 16.76 14.78 3.04
N PRO A 107 17.63 13.80 3.26
CA PRO A 107 17.22 12.39 3.24
C PRO A 107 16.07 12.07 4.23
N ALA A 108 16.11 12.66 5.44
CA ALA A 108 15.06 12.46 6.43
C ALA A 108 13.69 12.96 5.94
N PHE A 109 13.66 14.06 5.18
CA PHE A 109 12.41 14.62 4.66
C PHE A 109 11.74 13.69 3.64
N VAL A 110 12.50 12.93 2.85
CA VAL A 110 11.98 11.91 1.93
C VAL A 110 11.16 10.86 2.70
N PHE A 111 11.65 10.40 3.85
CA PHE A 111 10.94 9.43 4.67
C PHE A 111 9.73 10.02 5.38
N ILE A 112 9.74 11.30 5.73
CA ILE A 112 8.55 12.01 6.24
C ILE A 112 7.47 12.06 5.17
N VAL A 113 7.83 12.39 3.93
CA VAL A 113 6.89 12.39 2.79
C VAL A 113 6.33 10.99 2.55
N ALA A 114 7.18 9.96 2.57
CA ALA A 114 6.75 8.56 2.42
C ALA A 114 5.79 8.13 3.54
N SER A 115 6.08 8.49 4.81
CA SER A 115 5.16 8.27 5.94
C SER A 115 3.82 8.98 5.75
N GLY A 116 3.83 10.20 5.23
CA GLY A 116 2.62 10.97 4.91
C GLY A 116 1.75 10.29 3.86
N ILE A 117 2.37 9.80 2.78
CA ILE A 117 1.68 9.02 1.73
C ILE A 117 1.08 7.73 2.32
N ALA A 118 1.83 7.01 3.14
CA ALA A 118 1.35 5.81 3.81
C ALA A 118 0.18 6.12 4.77
N ALA A 119 0.20 7.26 5.47
CA ALA A 119 -0.89 7.69 6.33
C ALA A 119 -2.18 8.02 5.54
N ILE A 120 -2.06 8.65 4.37
CA ILE A 120 -3.20 8.87 3.46
C ILE A 120 -3.75 7.52 2.99
N SER A 121 -2.89 6.58 2.59
CA SER A 121 -3.29 5.24 2.16
C SER A 121 -3.97 4.46 3.29
N LEU A 122 -3.49 4.62 4.53
CA LEU A 122 -4.14 4.06 5.72
C LEU A 122 -5.55 4.63 5.89
N ALA A 123 -5.72 5.95 5.78
CA ALA A 123 -7.02 6.60 5.88
C ALA A 123 -8.00 6.08 4.81
N LEU A 124 -7.53 5.93 3.57
CA LEU A 124 -8.33 5.35 2.48
C LEU A 124 -8.69 3.88 2.74
N SER A 125 -7.82 3.11 3.40
CA SER A 125 -8.09 1.71 3.74
C SER A 125 -9.24 1.55 4.72
N PHE A 126 -9.52 2.54 5.57
CA PHE A 126 -10.71 2.55 6.43
C PHE A 126 -12.01 2.72 5.64
N CYS A 127 -11.97 3.26 4.42
CA CYS A 127 -13.12 3.38 3.54
C CYS A 127 -13.50 2.07 2.84
N ILE A 128 -12.67 1.02 2.95
CA ILE A 128 -12.95 -0.31 2.39
C ILE A 128 -13.93 -1.03 3.31
N PRO A 129 -15.02 -1.63 2.80
CA PRO A 129 -15.96 -2.40 3.61
C PRO A 129 -15.33 -3.72 4.06
N LYS A 130 -15.85 -4.31 5.14
CA LYS A 130 -15.36 -5.61 5.64
C LYS A 130 -15.57 -6.76 4.65
N LYS A 131 -16.58 -6.65 3.79
CA LYS A 131 -16.90 -7.62 2.74
C LYS A 131 -17.11 -6.88 1.42
N PRO A 132 -16.03 -6.61 0.68
CA PRO A 132 -16.13 -5.91 -0.61
C PRO A 132 -16.79 -6.80 -1.66
N SER A 133 -17.64 -6.19 -2.49
CA SER A 133 -18.31 -6.82 -3.62
C SER A 133 -18.69 -5.75 -4.65
N ALA A 134 -19.09 -6.15 -5.85
CA ALA A 134 -19.55 -5.24 -6.91
C ALA A 134 -20.74 -4.35 -6.51
N THR A 135 -21.45 -4.67 -5.43
CA THR A 135 -22.55 -3.86 -4.87
C THR A 135 -22.20 -3.16 -3.57
N ASN A 136 -21.00 -3.42 -3.03
CA ASN A 136 -20.51 -2.87 -1.77
C ASN A 136 -19.02 -2.55 -1.92
N GLU A 137 -18.73 -1.56 -2.75
CA GLU A 137 -17.37 -1.17 -3.10
C GLU A 137 -16.67 -0.41 -1.98
N THR A 138 -17.39 0.54 -1.36
CA THR A 138 -16.89 1.37 -0.25
C THR A 138 -17.92 1.46 0.85
N ILE A 139 -17.52 1.89 2.05
CA ILE A 139 -18.46 2.15 3.17
C ILE A 139 -19.52 3.22 2.82
N PHE A 140 -19.27 4.02 1.79
CA PHE A 140 -20.18 5.07 1.31
C PHE A 140 -21.06 4.61 0.13
N SER A 141 -20.78 3.44 -0.46
CA SER A 141 -21.62 2.91 -1.54
C SER A 141 -23.00 2.56 -0.98
N LYS A 142 -24.05 3.24 -1.47
CA LYS A 142 -25.43 2.82 -1.22
C LYS A 142 -25.59 1.40 -1.76
N GLN A 143 -26.07 0.46 -0.95
CA GLN A 143 -26.50 -0.83 -1.45
C GLN A 143 -27.49 -0.56 -2.58
N ARG A 144 -27.08 -0.78 -3.83
CA ARG A 144 -28.00 -0.82 -4.95
C ARG A 144 -28.82 -2.10 -4.77
N VAL A 145 -30.00 -1.92 -4.18
CA VAL A 145 -31.01 -2.97 -4.18
C VAL A 145 -31.30 -3.29 -5.65
N LYS A 146 -30.95 -4.49 -6.10
CA LYS A 146 -31.43 -4.99 -7.38
C LYS A 146 -32.97 -5.11 -7.24
N LEU A 147 -33.68 -4.17 -7.87
CA LEU A 147 -35.09 -4.34 -8.21
C LEU A 147 -35.21 -5.37 -9.32
#